data_786afb5e354da61367beb150d774f696
#
_entry.id   786afb5e354da61367beb150d774f696
#
_cell.length_a   1.000
_cell.length_b   1.000
_cell.length_c   1.000
_cell.angle_alpha   90.00
_cell.angle_beta   90.00
_cell.angle_gamma   90.00
#
_symmetry.space_group_name_H-M   'P 1'
#
loop_
_entity.id
_entity.type
_entity.pdbx_description
1 polymer ?
#
loop_
_entity_poly.entity_id
_entity_poly.type
_entity_poly.pdbx_seq_one_letter_code
_entity_poly.pdbx_strand_id
1 'polypeptide(L)'
;CPRPAIGPAPPPDTGVRVIMPFDMPSDALPLLGPAPASFTPSTTAVGGNVLLTAVVGLAPLIVFFILMGAFKVATHWCAIISLAISAAIAVVAFRMPVGMTAMSAAQGLAMGFVPIIYIIVAAVWLYNLTETSGRSRDLKAVFNTIGRGDQRAQALIVAFCFCGLLEGLAGFGAPVAITGAMLVTLGLPPVKAAITTIVGNAINVGFGAMAIPVTTAAKLGGAESVAVARDMGRLTWIICLLVPLLLLVILDGVRGVRQL
;
A
#
# COMPACT_ATOMS: atom_id res chain seq x y z
N CYS A 1 -6.02 -38.17 45.09
CA CYS A 1 -6.56 -36.89 44.60
C CYS A 1 -7.08 -37.06 43.17
N PRO A 2 -8.38 -36.88 42.92
CA PRO A 2 -8.94 -36.93 41.55
C PRO A 2 -8.56 -35.64 40.80
N ARG A 3 -8.09 -35.76 39.57
CA ARG A 3 -7.88 -34.66 38.65
C ARG A 3 -9.18 -33.98 38.31
N PRO A 4 -9.32 -32.66 38.26
CA PRO A 4 -10.51 -31.98 37.77
C PRO A 4 -10.67 -32.26 36.29
N ALA A 5 -11.89 -32.59 35.87
CA ALA A 5 -12.27 -32.76 34.47
C ALA A 5 -12.12 -31.42 33.72
N ILE A 6 -11.30 -31.40 32.70
CA ILE A 6 -11.18 -30.27 31.77
C ILE A 6 -12.44 -30.29 30.92
N GLY A 7 -13.33 -29.34 31.15
CA GLY A 7 -14.49 -29.09 30.29
C GLY A 7 -14.04 -28.78 28.86
N PRO A 8 -14.92 -28.99 27.84
CA PRO A 8 -14.59 -28.68 26.46
C PRO A 8 -14.23 -27.23 26.31
N ALA A 9 -13.13 -26.96 25.59
CA ALA A 9 -12.69 -25.61 25.28
C ALA A 9 -13.79 -24.84 24.57
N PRO A 10 -14.03 -23.57 24.89
CA PRO A 10 -15.00 -22.75 24.17
C PRO A 10 -14.60 -22.71 22.68
N PRO A 11 -15.59 -22.66 21.75
CA PRO A 11 -15.30 -22.55 20.32
C PRO A 11 -14.48 -21.29 20.06
N PRO A 12 -13.56 -21.30 19.08
CA PRO A 12 -12.77 -20.12 18.75
C PRO A 12 -13.73 -18.99 18.37
N ASP A 13 -13.57 -17.88 19.07
CA ASP A 13 -14.32 -16.64 18.84
C ASP A 13 -13.92 -16.11 17.45
N THR A 14 -14.65 -16.52 16.42
CA THR A 14 -14.46 -16.08 15.03
C THR A 14 -15.09 -14.70 14.77
N GLY A 15 -15.24 -13.90 15.81
CA GLY A 15 -15.65 -12.51 15.71
C GLY A 15 -14.57 -11.69 15.02
N VAL A 16 -14.80 -11.35 13.75
CA VAL A 16 -14.03 -10.31 13.06
C VAL A 16 -14.19 -9.01 13.85
N ARG A 17 -13.21 -8.69 14.68
CA ARG A 17 -13.17 -7.42 15.38
C ARG A 17 -13.05 -6.31 14.34
N VAL A 18 -14.05 -5.44 14.27
CA VAL A 18 -13.93 -4.17 13.55
C VAL A 18 -12.83 -3.38 14.23
N ILE A 19 -11.69 -3.27 13.56
CA ILE A 19 -10.53 -2.57 14.10
C ILE A 19 -10.79 -1.08 13.95
N MET A 20 -11.10 -0.41 15.06
CA MET A 20 -11.01 1.04 15.14
C MET A 20 -9.53 1.45 15.04
N PRO A 21 -9.18 2.51 14.28
CA PRO A 21 -7.79 2.97 14.11
C PRO A 21 -7.15 3.55 15.38
N PHE A 22 -7.93 3.70 16.46
CA PHE A 22 -7.47 4.08 17.79
C PHE A 22 -7.75 2.94 18.76
N ASP A 23 -6.74 2.51 19.54
CA ASP A 23 -6.94 1.68 20.73
C ASP A 23 -7.78 2.48 21.74
N MET A 24 -9.11 2.40 21.60
CA MET A 24 -10.00 2.90 22.64
C MET A 24 -9.91 1.97 23.85
N PRO A 25 -9.78 2.50 25.06
CA PRO A 25 -9.84 1.71 26.28
C PRO A 25 -11.17 0.95 26.32
N SER A 26 -11.13 -0.30 26.78
CA SER A 26 -12.27 -1.23 26.84
C SER A 26 -13.51 -0.65 27.56
N ASP A 27 -13.32 0.35 28.35
CA ASP A 27 -14.31 1.01 29.20
C ASP A 27 -15.17 2.03 28.43
N ALA A 28 -14.76 2.44 27.21
CA ALA A 28 -15.52 3.32 26.34
C ALA A 28 -16.54 2.57 25.44
N LEU A 29 -16.48 1.24 25.39
CA LEU A 29 -17.38 0.42 24.58
C LEU A 29 -18.87 0.53 24.97
N PRO A 30 -19.26 0.65 26.25
CA PRO A 30 -20.68 0.73 26.62
C PRO A 30 -21.37 2.00 26.14
N LEU A 31 -20.64 3.06 25.83
CA LEU A 31 -21.22 4.37 25.41
C LEU A 31 -21.59 4.39 23.92
N LEU A 32 -21.18 3.41 23.12
CA LEU A 32 -21.39 3.36 21.66
C LEU A 32 -22.59 2.51 21.23
N GLY A 33 -23.39 1.98 22.17
CA GLY A 33 -24.52 1.10 21.86
C GLY A 33 -24.08 -0.33 21.50
N PRO A 34 -25.03 -1.23 21.17
CA PRO A 34 -24.72 -2.61 20.83
C PRO A 34 -23.74 -2.66 19.65
N ALA A 35 -22.71 -3.51 19.77
CA ALA A 35 -21.70 -3.68 18.71
C ALA A 35 -22.39 -3.85 17.35
N PRO A 36 -21.99 -3.09 16.31
CA PRO A 36 -22.61 -3.22 15.01
C PRO A 36 -22.47 -4.66 14.54
N ALA A 37 -23.58 -5.21 14.01
CA ALA A 37 -23.61 -6.59 13.53
C ALA A 37 -22.42 -6.82 12.59
N SER A 38 -21.56 -7.80 12.91
CA SER A 38 -20.39 -8.11 12.08
C SER A 38 -20.88 -8.75 10.78
N PHE A 39 -20.56 -8.15 9.66
CA PHE A 39 -20.82 -8.70 8.33
C PHE A 39 -19.61 -9.45 7.84
N THR A 40 -19.75 -10.74 7.60
CA THR A 40 -18.72 -11.57 6.98
C THR A 40 -19.15 -11.89 5.54
N PRO A 41 -18.44 -11.37 4.52
CA PRO A 41 -18.77 -11.67 3.14
C PRO A 41 -18.52 -13.15 2.85
N SER A 42 -19.49 -13.82 2.20
CA SER A 42 -19.29 -15.19 1.74
C SER A 42 -18.31 -15.22 0.55
N THR A 43 -17.33 -16.11 0.59
CA THR A 43 -16.40 -16.33 -0.53
C THR A 43 -17.07 -16.91 -1.77
N THR A 44 -18.31 -17.41 -1.62
CA THR A 44 -19.13 -18.02 -2.68
C THR A 44 -20.44 -17.25 -2.90
N ALA A 45 -20.46 -15.95 -2.60
CA ALA A 45 -21.66 -15.10 -2.65
C ALA A 45 -22.32 -15.07 -4.03
N VAL A 46 -21.53 -15.18 -5.11
CA VAL A 46 -22.01 -15.10 -6.48
C VAL A 46 -22.04 -16.50 -7.09
N GLY A 47 -23.25 -17.05 -7.31
CA GLY A 47 -23.45 -18.35 -7.98
C GLY A 47 -22.81 -19.56 -7.30
N GLY A 48 -22.46 -19.48 -6.02
CA GLY A 48 -21.80 -20.58 -5.30
C GLY A 48 -20.34 -20.84 -5.75
N ASN A 49 -19.77 -19.98 -6.59
CA ASN A 49 -18.44 -20.16 -7.19
C ASN A 49 -17.45 -19.11 -6.68
N VAL A 50 -16.34 -19.57 -6.11
CA VAL A 50 -15.27 -18.71 -5.57
C VAL A 50 -14.65 -17.84 -6.66
N LEU A 51 -14.39 -18.39 -7.85
CA LEU A 51 -13.78 -17.68 -8.96
C LEU A 51 -14.68 -16.53 -9.46
N LEU A 52 -15.98 -16.81 -9.62
CA LEU A 52 -16.94 -15.80 -10.04
C LEU A 52 -17.07 -14.68 -9.00
N THR A 53 -17.11 -15.04 -7.72
CA THR A 53 -17.14 -14.08 -6.61
C THR A 53 -15.89 -13.21 -6.60
N ALA A 54 -14.71 -13.79 -6.84
CA ALA A 54 -13.45 -13.04 -6.93
C ALA A 54 -13.44 -12.07 -8.12
N VAL A 55 -13.90 -12.50 -9.30
CA VAL A 55 -13.99 -11.63 -10.49
C VAL A 55 -14.93 -10.46 -10.24
N VAL A 56 -16.10 -10.70 -9.64
CA VAL A 56 -17.05 -9.63 -9.29
C VAL A 56 -16.46 -8.69 -8.23
N GLY A 57 -15.72 -9.22 -7.25
CA GLY A 57 -15.01 -8.41 -6.25
C GLY A 57 -13.89 -7.55 -6.85
N LEU A 58 -13.24 -8.00 -7.92
CA LEU A 58 -12.20 -7.27 -8.64
C LEU A 58 -12.75 -6.25 -9.65
N ALA A 59 -14.04 -6.35 -10.03
CA ALA A 59 -14.64 -5.50 -11.05
C ALA A 59 -14.45 -3.99 -10.83
N PRO A 60 -14.58 -3.42 -9.61
CA PRO A 60 -14.34 -1.99 -9.38
C PRO A 60 -12.91 -1.58 -9.72
N LEU A 61 -11.93 -2.42 -9.41
CA LEU A 61 -10.52 -2.17 -9.70
C LEU A 61 -10.25 -2.22 -11.20
N ILE A 62 -10.81 -3.21 -11.89
CA ILE A 62 -10.71 -3.34 -13.35
C ILE A 62 -11.32 -2.13 -14.02
N VAL A 63 -12.52 -1.70 -13.60
CA VAL A 63 -13.18 -0.49 -14.14
C VAL A 63 -12.33 0.74 -13.90
N PHE A 64 -11.73 0.91 -12.72
CA PHE A 64 -10.84 2.03 -12.44
C PHE A 64 -9.69 2.11 -13.45
N PHE A 65 -8.99 1.01 -13.70
CA PHE A 65 -7.87 0.99 -14.64
C PHE A 65 -8.32 1.18 -16.11
N ILE A 66 -9.46 0.64 -16.49
CA ILE A 66 -10.01 0.84 -17.84
C ILE A 66 -10.38 2.31 -18.05
N LEU A 67 -11.08 2.94 -17.09
CA LEU A 67 -11.44 4.36 -17.17
C LEU A 67 -10.21 5.26 -17.25
N MET A 68 -9.19 4.97 -16.44
CA MET A 68 -7.97 5.77 -16.43
C MET A 68 -7.09 5.53 -17.66
N GLY A 69 -6.91 4.26 -18.06
CA GLY A 69 -5.99 3.89 -19.15
C GLY A 69 -6.59 4.02 -20.54
N ALA A 70 -7.78 3.47 -20.78
CA ALA A 70 -8.42 3.48 -22.10
C ALA A 70 -9.19 4.77 -22.37
N PHE A 71 -10.02 5.21 -21.42
CA PHE A 71 -10.87 6.39 -21.58
C PHE A 71 -10.20 7.70 -21.18
N LYS A 72 -9.01 7.64 -20.53
CA LYS A 72 -8.25 8.82 -20.06
C LYS A 72 -9.08 9.78 -19.20
N VAL A 73 -10.02 9.24 -18.45
CA VAL A 73 -10.86 10.01 -17.52
C VAL A 73 -9.99 10.50 -16.37
N ALA A 74 -10.26 11.71 -15.86
CA ALA A 74 -9.53 12.26 -14.72
C ALA A 74 -9.64 11.34 -13.49
N THR A 75 -8.53 11.10 -12.79
CA THR A 75 -8.37 10.09 -11.73
C THR A 75 -9.44 10.19 -10.62
N HIS A 76 -9.85 11.41 -10.26
CA HIS A 76 -10.89 11.62 -9.25
C HIS A 76 -12.27 11.07 -9.68
N TRP A 77 -12.63 11.21 -10.97
CA TRP A 77 -13.87 10.62 -11.50
C TRP A 77 -13.78 9.10 -11.57
N CYS A 78 -12.61 8.56 -11.97
CA CYS A 78 -12.38 7.11 -11.93
C CYS A 78 -12.58 6.56 -10.52
N ALA A 79 -12.07 7.24 -9.49
CA ALA A 79 -12.22 6.84 -8.10
C ALA A 79 -13.69 6.87 -7.64
N ILE A 80 -14.44 7.94 -7.96
CA ILE A 80 -15.85 8.08 -7.59
C ILE A 80 -16.71 6.99 -8.25
N ILE A 81 -16.50 6.76 -9.55
CA ILE A 81 -17.25 5.73 -10.29
C ILE A 81 -16.94 4.35 -9.73
N SER A 82 -15.65 4.04 -9.50
CA SER A 82 -15.27 2.74 -8.94
C SER A 82 -15.78 2.53 -7.52
N LEU A 83 -15.83 3.58 -6.70
CA LEU A 83 -16.43 3.53 -5.37
C LEU A 83 -17.94 3.24 -5.46
N ALA A 84 -18.66 3.90 -6.36
CA ALA A 84 -20.09 3.67 -6.58
C ALA A 84 -20.36 2.23 -7.01
N ILE A 85 -19.55 1.70 -7.94
CA ILE A 85 -19.64 0.30 -8.39
C ILE A 85 -19.33 -0.66 -7.25
N SER A 86 -18.30 -0.38 -6.45
CA SER A 86 -17.94 -1.19 -5.28
C SER A 86 -19.08 -1.24 -4.27
N ALA A 87 -19.71 -0.10 -3.96
CA ALA A 87 -20.87 -0.02 -3.07
C ALA A 87 -22.07 -0.79 -3.64
N ALA A 88 -22.34 -0.67 -4.93
CA ALA A 88 -23.41 -1.43 -5.59
C ALA A 88 -23.17 -2.94 -5.52
N ILE A 89 -21.95 -3.39 -5.79
CA ILE A 89 -21.56 -4.81 -5.69
C ILE A 89 -21.69 -5.31 -4.24
N ALA A 90 -21.28 -4.52 -3.25
CA ALA A 90 -21.40 -4.88 -1.83
C ALA A 90 -22.86 -5.13 -1.45
N VAL A 91 -23.77 -4.26 -1.88
CA VAL A 91 -25.20 -4.37 -1.57
C VAL A 91 -25.87 -5.48 -2.35
N VAL A 92 -25.63 -5.55 -3.68
CA VAL A 92 -26.37 -6.46 -4.58
C VAL A 92 -25.78 -7.88 -4.58
N ALA A 93 -24.47 -8.00 -4.76
CA ALA A 93 -23.81 -9.29 -4.89
C ALA A 93 -23.52 -9.94 -3.54
N PHE A 94 -23.01 -9.16 -2.60
CA PHE A 94 -22.67 -9.65 -1.26
C PHE A 94 -23.80 -9.49 -0.23
N ARG A 95 -24.93 -8.86 -0.61
CA ARG A 95 -26.11 -8.62 0.26
C ARG A 95 -25.76 -7.88 1.56
N MET A 96 -24.80 -6.99 1.49
CA MET A 96 -24.41 -6.14 2.63
C MET A 96 -25.51 -5.11 2.90
N PRO A 97 -25.94 -4.90 4.15
CA PRO A 97 -26.90 -3.86 4.48
C PRO A 97 -26.41 -2.47 4.04
N VAL A 98 -27.31 -1.69 3.43
CA VAL A 98 -26.97 -0.34 2.91
C VAL A 98 -26.35 0.56 3.98
N GLY A 99 -26.86 0.50 5.22
CA GLY A 99 -26.30 1.25 6.35
C GLY A 99 -24.84 0.88 6.64
N MET A 100 -24.50 -0.42 6.60
CA MET A 100 -23.11 -0.89 6.80
C MET A 100 -22.22 -0.49 5.63
N THR A 101 -22.73 -0.53 4.40
CA THR A 101 -21.98 -0.08 3.21
C THR A 101 -21.65 1.41 3.32
N ALA A 102 -22.62 2.24 3.72
CA ALA A 102 -22.42 3.68 3.95
C ALA A 102 -21.41 3.95 5.07
N MET A 103 -21.52 3.23 6.20
CA MET A 103 -20.58 3.34 7.31
C MET A 103 -19.16 2.92 6.90
N SER A 104 -19.01 1.85 6.13
CA SER A 104 -17.72 1.40 5.60
C SER A 104 -17.12 2.44 4.66
N ALA A 105 -17.93 3.06 3.79
CA ALA A 105 -17.48 4.14 2.92
C ALA A 105 -17.03 5.37 3.71
N ALA A 106 -17.80 5.75 4.75
CA ALA A 106 -17.43 6.86 5.65
C ALA A 106 -16.15 6.58 6.41
N GLN A 107 -15.96 5.35 6.91
CA GLN A 107 -14.72 4.92 7.57
C GLN A 107 -13.53 4.96 6.62
N GLY A 108 -13.69 4.47 5.38
CA GLY A 108 -12.64 4.55 4.35
C GLY A 108 -12.27 6.00 4.02
N LEU A 109 -13.27 6.88 3.95
CA LEU A 109 -13.08 8.30 3.72
C LEU A 109 -12.32 8.97 4.88
N ALA A 110 -12.69 8.66 6.12
CA ALA A 110 -12.01 9.17 7.31
C ALA A 110 -10.55 8.70 7.38
N MET A 111 -10.28 7.41 7.09
CA MET A 111 -8.92 6.86 7.02
C MET A 111 -8.11 7.46 5.86
N GLY A 112 -8.74 7.77 4.74
CA GLY A 112 -8.07 8.47 3.64
C GLY A 112 -7.71 9.90 4.01
N PHE A 113 -8.63 10.59 4.67
CA PHE A 113 -8.48 12.02 4.95
C PHE A 113 -7.50 12.30 6.09
N VAL A 114 -7.62 11.61 7.22
CA VAL A 114 -6.83 11.93 8.41
C VAL A 114 -5.40 11.40 8.31
N PRO A 115 -5.10 10.06 8.25
CA PRO A 115 -3.71 9.62 8.21
C PRO A 115 -3.05 9.81 6.84
N ILE A 116 -3.72 9.44 5.73
CA ILE A 116 -3.06 9.37 4.43
C ILE A 116 -2.77 10.76 3.87
N ILE A 117 -3.75 11.66 3.84
CA ILE A 117 -3.55 13.03 3.34
C ILE A 117 -2.54 13.78 4.23
N TYR A 118 -2.62 13.60 5.55
CA TYR A 118 -1.68 14.23 6.46
C TYR A 118 -0.23 13.80 6.20
N ILE A 119 0.01 12.51 6.01
CA ILE A 119 1.34 11.98 5.66
C ILE A 119 1.83 12.55 4.34
N ILE A 120 0.98 12.59 3.30
CA ILE A 120 1.34 13.14 1.99
C ILE A 120 1.70 14.63 2.10
N VAL A 121 0.87 15.41 2.78
CA VAL A 121 1.11 16.85 2.99
C VAL A 121 2.43 17.08 3.73
N ALA A 122 2.68 16.35 4.82
CA ALA A 122 3.91 16.45 5.59
C ALA A 122 5.14 16.06 4.77
N ALA A 123 5.06 14.98 3.97
CA ALA A 123 6.14 14.53 3.11
C ALA A 123 6.46 15.53 1.99
N VAL A 124 5.43 16.07 1.32
CA VAL A 124 5.60 17.09 0.28
C VAL A 124 6.13 18.40 0.88
N TRP A 125 5.66 18.79 2.06
CA TRP A 125 6.16 19.96 2.77
C TRP A 125 7.64 19.82 3.12
N LEU A 126 8.04 18.67 3.67
CA LEU A 126 9.45 18.38 3.98
C LEU A 126 10.32 18.38 2.72
N TYR A 127 9.84 17.82 1.62
CA TYR A 127 10.53 17.86 0.34
C TYR A 127 10.72 19.29 -0.15
N ASN A 128 9.67 20.11 -0.15
CA ASN A 128 9.75 21.52 -0.55
C ASN A 128 10.70 22.31 0.36
N LEU A 129 10.68 22.04 1.67
CA LEU A 129 11.61 22.65 2.61
C LEU A 129 13.07 22.30 2.27
N THR A 130 13.34 21.04 1.90
CA THR A 130 14.67 20.56 1.50
C THR A 130 15.12 21.22 0.20
N GLU A 131 14.22 21.41 -0.77
CA GLU A 131 14.53 22.12 -2.02
C GLU A 131 14.77 23.62 -1.78
N THR A 132 13.90 24.32 -1.05
CA THR A 132 14.00 25.76 -0.80
C THR A 132 15.18 26.13 0.10
N SER A 133 15.56 25.27 1.04
CA SER A 133 16.75 25.44 1.89
C SER A 133 18.08 25.17 1.16
N GLY A 134 18.03 24.66 -0.08
CA GLY A 134 19.20 24.29 -0.87
C GLY A 134 19.88 22.98 -0.44
N ARG A 135 19.37 22.30 0.60
CA ARG A 135 19.92 21.03 1.09
C ARG A 135 19.77 19.88 0.11
N SER A 136 18.88 19.99 -0.86
CA SER A 136 18.77 19.01 -1.95
C SER A 136 20.05 18.91 -2.77
N ARG A 137 20.86 19.98 -2.84
CA ARG A 137 22.18 19.96 -3.50
C ARG A 137 23.16 19.08 -2.73
N ASP A 138 23.15 19.15 -1.41
CA ASP A 138 24.00 18.32 -0.54
C ASP A 138 23.65 16.85 -0.74
N LEU A 139 22.35 16.54 -0.78
CA LEU A 139 21.87 15.18 -1.01
C LEU A 139 22.28 14.65 -2.40
N LYS A 140 22.16 15.45 -3.44
CA LYS A 140 22.64 15.13 -4.79
C LYS A 140 24.16 14.93 -4.83
N ALA A 141 24.92 15.74 -4.10
CA ALA A 141 26.37 15.58 -3.99
C ALA A 141 26.75 14.26 -3.32
N VAL A 142 26.03 13.85 -2.28
CA VAL A 142 26.20 12.53 -1.64
C VAL A 142 25.95 11.41 -2.63
N PHE A 143 24.85 11.45 -3.38
CA PHE A 143 24.54 10.43 -4.39
C PHE A 143 25.56 10.40 -5.52
N ASN A 144 26.08 11.57 -5.94
CA ASN A 144 27.14 11.65 -6.93
C ASN A 144 28.45 11.05 -6.41
N THR A 145 28.78 11.28 -5.14
CA THR A 145 29.99 10.73 -4.51
C THR A 145 29.89 9.21 -4.38
N ILE A 146 28.78 8.69 -3.89
CA ILE A 146 28.55 7.25 -3.75
C ILE A 146 28.51 6.57 -5.13
N GLY A 147 27.82 7.19 -6.10
CA GLY A 147 27.72 6.72 -7.48
C GLY A 147 28.98 6.93 -8.32
N ARG A 148 30.05 7.53 -7.75
CA ARG A 148 31.33 7.81 -8.45
C ARG A 148 31.17 8.55 -9.78
N GLY A 149 30.13 9.37 -9.92
CA GLY A 149 29.81 10.08 -11.16
C GLY A 149 29.10 9.22 -12.22
N ASP A 150 28.87 7.94 -11.97
CA ASP A 150 28.11 7.07 -12.89
C ASP A 150 26.60 7.35 -12.70
N GLN A 151 25.96 7.85 -13.76
CA GLN A 151 24.52 8.16 -13.77
C GLN A 151 23.65 6.93 -13.49
N ARG A 152 24.08 5.73 -13.89
CA ARG A 152 23.38 4.47 -13.65
C ARG A 152 23.37 4.12 -12.16
N ALA A 153 24.55 4.19 -11.53
CA ALA A 153 24.69 3.94 -10.10
C ALA A 153 23.89 4.96 -9.28
N GLN A 154 23.92 6.23 -9.66
CA GLN A 154 23.10 7.28 -9.04
C GLN A 154 21.59 6.99 -9.19
N ALA A 155 21.16 6.60 -10.39
CA ALA A 155 19.76 6.28 -10.63
C ALA A 155 19.29 5.08 -9.80
N LEU A 156 20.12 4.04 -9.64
CA LEU A 156 19.81 2.90 -8.76
C LEU A 156 19.74 3.31 -7.30
N ILE A 157 20.69 4.09 -6.81
CA ILE A 157 20.71 4.55 -5.42
C ILE A 157 19.44 5.38 -5.13
N VAL A 158 19.05 6.27 -6.03
CA VAL A 158 17.87 7.13 -5.86
C VAL A 158 16.58 6.34 -6.02
N ALA A 159 16.44 5.55 -7.10
CA ALA A 159 15.18 4.88 -7.42
C ALA A 159 14.91 3.64 -6.57
N PHE A 160 15.93 3.00 -6.05
CA PHE A 160 15.79 1.78 -5.27
C PHE A 160 16.08 2.01 -3.78
N CYS A 161 17.30 2.44 -3.42
CA CYS A 161 17.69 2.55 -2.02
C CYS A 161 16.99 3.73 -1.34
N PHE A 162 17.07 4.93 -1.92
CA PHE A 162 16.49 6.13 -1.32
C PHE A 162 14.96 6.13 -1.42
N CYS A 163 14.41 5.70 -2.57
CA CYS A 163 12.97 5.52 -2.71
C CYS A 163 12.43 4.51 -1.70
N GLY A 164 13.12 3.38 -1.51
CA GLY A 164 12.75 2.37 -0.52
C GLY A 164 12.79 2.89 0.92
N LEU A 165 13.80 3.68 1.26
CA LEU A 165 13.88 4.35 2.57
C LEU A 165 12.68 5.29 2.78
N LEU A 166 12.38 6.13 1.81
CA LEU A 166 11.23 7.03 1.87
C LEU A 166 9.90 6.27 1.91
N GLU A 167 9.77 5.15 1.18
CA GLU A 167 8.58 4.30 1.21
C GLU A 167 8.37 3.69 2.60
N GLY A 168 9.43 3.21 3.23
CA GLY A 168 9.38 2.71 4.60
C GLY A 168 8.91 3.76 5.60
N LEU A 169 9.27 5.03 5.41
CA LEU A 169 8.92 6.12 6.32
C LEU A 169 7.55 6.73 6.02
N ALA A 170 7.28 7.09 4.75
CA ALA A 170 6.09 7.85 4.36
C ALA A 170 5.06 7.03 3.58
N GLY A 171 5.50 6.17 2.67
CA GLY A 171 4.61 5.39 1.81
C GLY A 171 3.70 6.22 0.90
N PHE A 172 2.57 5.64 0.50
CA PHE A 172 1.45 6.27 -0.21
C PHE A 172 1.82 6.98 -1.52
N GLY A 173 2.93 6.56 -2.19
CA GLY A 173 3.34 7.12 -3.47
C GLY A 173 4.12 8.44 -3.41
N ALA A 174 4.24 9.09 -2.24
CA ALA A 174 5.07 10.27 -2.07
C ALA A 174 6.55 10.01 -2.44
N PRO A 175 7.16 8.88 -2.07
CA PRO A 175 8.53 8.53 -2.45
C PRO A 175 8.74 8.52 -3.96
N VAL A 176 7.82 7.96 -4.72
CA VAL A 176 7.90 7.88 -6.19
C VAL A 176 7.92 9.28 -6.82
N ALA A 177 7.09 10.19 -6.32
CA ALA A 177 7.04 11.56 -6.83
C ALA A 177 8.37 12.31 -6.53
N ILE A 178 8.89 12.17 -5.30
CA ILE A 178 10.13 12.82 -4.87
C ILE A 178 11.33 12.30 -5.65
N THR A 179 11.51 10.97 -5.68
CA THR A 179 12.66 10.34 -6.34
C THR A 179 12.58 10.44 -7.85
N GLY A 180 11.37 10.41 -8.43
CA GLY A 180 11.15 10.67 -9.84
C GLY A 180 11.58 12.06 -10.25
N ALA A 181 11.19 13.09 -9.49
CA ALA A 181 11.65 14.45 -9.71
C ALA A 181 13.17 14.58 -9.59
N MET A 182 13.78 13.91 -8.59
CA MET A 182 15.24 13.87 -8.44
C MET A 182 15.93 13.25 -9.65
N LEU A 183 15.43 12.11 -10.17
CA LEU A 183 16.02 11.47 -11.36
C LEU A 183 15.94 12.35 -12.59
N VAL A 184 14.85 13.10 -12.77
CA VAL A 184 14.76 14.09 -13.86
C VAL A 184 15.82 15.18 -13.71
N THR A 185 16.06 15.68 -12.49
CA THR A 185 17.12 16.67 -12.25
C THR A 185 18.53 16.10 -12.41
N LEU A 186 18.70 14.78 -12.30
CA LEU A 186 19.96 14.07 -12.63
C LEU A 186 20.12 13.79 -14.13
N GLY A 187 19.18 14.23 -14.98
CA GLY A 187 19.26 14.16 -16.42
C GLY A 187 18.54 12.97 -17.06
N LEU A 188 17.76 12.19 -16.32
CA LEU A 188 16.94 11.12 -16.92
C LEU A 188 15.70 11.72 -17.62
N PRO A 189 15.31 11.17 -18.78
CA PRO A 189 14.04 11.53 -19.41
C PRO A 189 12.85 11.27 -18.45
N PRO A 190 11.84 12.17 -18.39
CA PRO A 190 10.77 12.08 -17.39
C PRO A 190 10.02 10.75 -17.36
N VAL A 191 9.73 10.18 -18.53
CA VAL A 191 9.04 8.87 -18.61
C VAL A 191 9.92 7.76 -18.07
N LYS A 192 11.22 7.78 -18.38
CA LYS A 192 12.18 6.79 -17.90
C LYS A 192 12.39 6.90 -16.39
N ALA A 193 12.48 8.12 -15.86
CA ALA A 193 12.56 8.39 -14.44
C ALA A 193 11.31 7.85 -13.70
N ALA A 194 10.12 8.10 -14.23
CA ALA A 194 8.87 7.61 -13.66
C ALA A 194 8.81 6.08 -13.64
N ILE A 195 9.12 5.41 -14.75
CA ILE A 195 9.13 3.95 -14.81
C ILE A 195 10.15 3.36 -13.82
N THR A 196 11.36 3.92 -13.78
CA THR A 196 12.44 3.45 -12.92
C THR A 196 12.05 3.58 -11.43
N THR A 197 11.45 4.70 -11.02
CA THR A 197 11.03 4.89 -9.63
C THR A 197 9.84 4.01 -9.26
N ILE A 198 8.84 3.86 -10.13
CA ILE A 198 7.68 2.99 -9.86
C ILE A 198 8.12 1.53 -9.70
N VAL A 199 8.98 1.03 -10.59
CA VAL A 199 9.50 -0.34 -10.51
C VAL A 199 10.40 -0.51 -9.29
N GLY A 200 11.28 0.46 -8.99
CA GLY A 200 12.15 0.44 -7.81
C GLY A 200 11.36 0.48 -6.50
N ASN A 201 10.23 1.18 -6.48
CA ASN A 201 9.38 1.30 -5.30
C ASN A 201 8.51 0.07 -5.03
N ALA A 202 8.10 -0.64 -6.08
CA ALA A 202 7.07 -1.68 -6.00
C ALA A 202 7.33 -2.75 -4.93
N ILE A 203 8.61 -3.11 -4.69
CA ILE A 203 8.99 -4.11 -3.70
C ILE A 203 8.84 -3.61 -2.26
N ASN A 204 8.98 -2.30 -2.03
CA ASN A 204 9.01 -1.71 -0.70
C ASN A 204 7.59 -1.43 -0.15
N VAL A 205 6.57 -1.46 -1.01
CA VAL A 205 5.17 -1.14 -0.67
C VAL A 205 4.64 -2.02 0.48
N GLY A 206 5.05 -3.29 0.55
CA GLY A 206 4.65 -4.19 1.63
C GLY A 206 5.09 -3.72 3.03
N PHE A 207 6.19 -3.00 3.12
CA PHE A 207 6.73 -2.41 4.34
C PHE A 207 6.54 -0.89 4.42
N GLY A 208 5.79 -0.32 3.47
CA GLY A 208 5.57 1.12 3.37
C GLY A 208 4.83 1.69 4.58
N ALA A 209 4.97 3.00 4.75
CA ALA A 209 4.32 3.77 5.83
C ALA A 209 4.48 3.10 7.21
N MET A 210 5.72 2.80 7.61
CA MET A 210 6.05 2.15 8.89
C MET A 210 5.37 0.78 9.06
N ALA A 211 5.33 -0.01 7.97
CA ALA A 211 4.78 -1.35 7.91
C ALA A 211 3.26 -1.44 8.21
N ILE A 212 2.48 -0.40 7.88
CA ILE A 212 1.00 -0.44 7.99
C ILE A 212 0.40 -1.65 7.26
N PRO A 213 0.83 -2.05 6.04
CA PRO A 213 0.31 -3.24 5.37
C PRO A 213 0.51 -4.52 6.18
N VAL A 214 1.70 -4.69 6.78
CA VAL A 214 2.03 -5.86 7.62
C VAL A 214 1.15 -5.90 8.86
N THR A 215 1.06 -4.79 9.58
CA THR A 215 0.26 -4.72 10.82
C THR A 215 -1.23 -4.89 10.55
N THR A 216 -1.72 -4.37 9.43
CA THR A 216 -3.11 -4.54 9.01
C THR A 216 -3.40 -5.99 8.61
N ALA A 217 -2.52 -6.62 7.82
CA ALA A 217 -2.66 -8.02 7.44
C ALA A 217 -2.64 -8.95 8.67
N ALA A 218 -1.74 -8.68 9.62
CA ALA A 218 -1.64 -9.43 10.87
C ALA A 218 -2.94 -9.33 11.70
N LYS A 219 -3.45 -8.12 11.86
CA LYS A 219 -4.71 -7.86 12.58
C LYS A 219 -5.90 -8.56 11.93
N LEU A 220 -6.05 -8.45 10.60
CA LEU A 220 -7.14 -9.08 9.86
C LEU A 220 -7.04 -10.61 9.84
N GLY A 221 -5.81 -11.14 9.77
CA GLY A 221 -5.56 -12.58 9.77
C GLY A 221 -5.51 -13.21 11.16
N GLY A 222 -5.63 -12.43 12.25
CA GLY A 222 -5.49 -12.93 13.61
C GLY A 222 -4.08 -13.47 13.92
N ALA A 223 -3.06 -13.01 13.19
CA ALA A 223 -1.68 -13.45 13.31
C ALA A 223 -0.81 -12.42 14.05
N GLU A 224 0.34 -12.86 14.54
CA GLU A 224 1.31 -11.97 15.13
C GLU A 224 2.01 -11.13 14.05
N SER A 225 2.12 -9.80 14.24
CA SER A 225 2.73 -8.89 13.26
C SER A 225 4.17 -9.25 12.91
N VAL A 226 4.94 -9.76 13.88
CA VAL A 226 6.33 -10.20 13.67
C VAL A 226 6.40 -11.44 12.78
N ALA A 227 5.46 -12.38 12.93
CA ALA A 227 5.38 -13.57 12.08
C ALA A 227 5.07 -13.18 10.63
N VAL A 228 4.06 -12.32 10.43
CA VAL A 228 3.70 -11.81 9.08
C VAL A 228 4.87 -11.04 8.45
N ALA A 229 5.55 -10.17 9.21
CA ALA A 229 6.72 -9.44 8.72
C ALA A 229 7.85 -10.38 8.28
N ARG A 230 8.10 -11.44 9.07
CA ARG A 230 9.11 -12.45 8.76
C ARG A 230 8.79 -13.19 7.45
N ASP A 231 7.55 -13.60 7.28
CA ASP A 231 7.14 -14.34 6.08
C ASP A 231 7.15 -13.44 4.85
N MET A 232 6.70 -12.19 4.97
CA MET A 232 6.85 -11.19 3.90
C MET A 232 8.32 -10.96 3.53
N GLY A 233 9.21 -10.82 4.53
CA GLY A 233 10.65 -10.66 4.29
C GLY A 233 11.26 -11.86 3.56
N ARG A 234 10.81 -13.08 3.90
CA ARG A 234 11.24 -14.31 3.21
C ARG A 234 10.77 -14.40 1.77
N LEU A 235 9.62 -13.83 1.45
CA LEU A 235 9.10 -13.83 0.07
C LEU A 235 9.72 -12.72 -0.77
N THR A 236 10.05 -11.58 -0.18
CA THR A 236 10.52 -10.40 -0.90
C THR A 236 12.02 -10.39 -1.22
N TRP A 237 12.87 -11.19 -0.52
CA TRP A 237 14.31 -11.13 -0.72
C TRP A 237 14.76 -11.49 -2.15
N ILE A 238 14.09 -12.46 -2.80
CA ILE A 238 14.40 -12.85 -4.18
C ILE A 238 14.09 -11.69 -5.13
N ILE A 239 12.93 -11.05 -4.95
CA ILE A 239 12.51 -9.91 -5.75
C ILE A 239 13.46 -8.73 -5.52
N CYS A 240 13.94 -8.56 -4.27
CA CYS A 240 14.89 -7.54 -3.88
C CYS A 240 16.24 -7.65 -4.63
N LEU A 241 16.64 -8.86 -4.97
CA LEU A 241 17.82 -9.11 -5.80
C LEU A 241 17.56 -8.88 -7.31
N LEU A 242 16.34 -9.18 -7.77
CA LEU A 242 15.99 -9.07 -9.18
C LEU A 242 15.68 -7.64 -9.62
N VAL A 243 15.05 -6.83 -8.74
CA VAL A 243 14.63 -5.47 -9.08
C VAL A 243 15.80 -4.56 -9.49
N PRO A 244 16.95 -4.50 -8.81
CA PRO A 244 18.08 -3.70 -9.25
C PRO A 244 18.59 -4.09 -10.64
N LEU A 245 18.60 -5.38 -10.98
CA LEU A 245 18.97 -5.87 -12.31
C LEU A 245 17.95 -5.42 -13.35
N LEU A 246 16.66 -5.51 -13.04
CA LEU A 246 15.60 -5.00 -13.91
C LEU A 246 15.70 -3.49 -14.13
N LEU A 247 16.03 -2.73 -13.08
CA LEU A 247 16.25 -1.29 -13.19
C LEU A 247 17.42 -0.96 -14.12
N LEU A 248 18.51 -1.71 -14.07
CA LEU A 248 19.62 -1.56 -15.01
C LEU A 248 19.19 -1.82 -16.45
N VAL A 249 18.37 -2.84 -16.68
CA VAL A 249 17.81 -3.12 -18.02
C VAL A 249 16.92 -1.96 -18.49
N ILE A 250 16.11 -1.38 -17.61
CA ILE A 250 15.27 -0.22 -17.93
C ILE A 250 16.13 1.01 -18.23
N LEU A 251 17.19 1.23 -17.48
CA LEU A 251 18.05 2.40 -17.62
C LEU A 251 18.91 2.36 -18.91
N ASP A 252 19.46 1.21 -19.26
CA ASP A 252 20.48 1.12 -20.30
C ASP A 252 20.38 -0.12 -21.21
N GLY A 253 19.26 -0.83 -21.12
CA GLY A 253 19.04 -2.08 -21.84
C GLY A 253 19.96 -3.21 -21.36
N VAL A 254 20.00 -4.29 -22.14
CA VAL A 254 20.82 -5.48 -21.81
C VAL A 254 22.32 -5.16 -21.75
N ARG A 255 22.76 -4.06 -22.37
CA ARG A 255 24.15 -3.59 -22.33
C ARG A 255 24.57 -3.14 -20.94
N GLY A 256 23.67 -2.54 -20.16
CA GLY A 256 23.93 -2.11 -18.79
C GLY A 256 24.28 -3.24 -17.83
N VAL A 257 23.67 -4.42 -18.04
CA VAL A 257 23.93 -5.62 -17.22
C VAL A 257 25.26 -6.29 -17.58
N ARG A 258 25.75 -6.13 -18.82
CA ARG A 258 27.03 -6.71 -19.27
C ARG A 258 28.24 -5.91 -18.85
N GLN A 259 28.10 -4.69 -18.39
CA GLN A 259 29.20 -3.78 -18.04
C GLN A 259 29.39 -3.67 -16.51
N LEU A 260 28.64 -4.44 -15.73
CA LEU A 260 28.87 -4.71 -14.32
C LEU A 260 29.93 -5.80 -14.14
#